data_ddfa60da9a02447ef5d1683d447757a3
#
_entry.id   ddfa60da9a02447ef5d1683d447757a3
#
_cell.length_a   1.000
_cell.length_b   1.000
_cell.length_c   1.000
_cell.angle_alpha   90.00
_cell.angle_beta   90.00
_cell.angle_gamma   90.00
#
_symmetry.space_group_name_H-M   'P 1'
#
loop_
_entity.id
_entity.type
_entity.pdbx_description
1 polymer ?
#
loop_
_entity_poly.entity_id
_entity_poly.type
_entity_poly.pdbx_seq_one_letter_code
_entity_poly.pdbx_strand_id
1 'polypeptide(L)'
;MFKVGFIGTGVIFDLNILGYLNNPDVKITCLCNRTTAKAKEKVKKFNLDKNIPIYSDYREMLDKEDIDIVEILLPHQLHAEATIYAAEQKIKGISVQKPMALTLDQADAMIDACKKSGSILSIYENFLFAPHIKRAKELLEQDYIGDPSSIRIKTAMGGKGGWKIPISAEEWRRQPEKVGGAKRGSPVLFDNGWHDFVLAHWFFNEEVEKVFAWTGNSQGLDAPAYVMFKYKQKFEHVVPQYGNMEFSLLPEMEIPSNYYPTDEFIEIIASRGVMKINQGTSIGNKMSTSDIFAPIVIIRDGKVESYSDFEKDWKFSFINATNYFIDAIKNNKRPILSGEQARYILKFNLAAIESAESGKEIFLE
;
A
#
# COMPACT_ATOMS: atom_id res chain seq x y z
N MET A 1 18.78 17.10 10.72
CA MET A 1 17.91 17.17 9.54
C MET A 1 18.41 16.13 8.56
N PHE A 2 17.57 15.12 8.24
CA PHE A 2 17.95 14.05 7.32
C PHE A 2 17.93 14.53 5.87
N LYS A 3 18.90 14.10 5.08
CA LYS A 3 18.97 14.35 3.65
C LYS A 3 18.22 13.26 2.90
N VAL A 4 17.30 13.65 2.02
CA VAL A 4 16.39 12.73 1.32
C VAL A 4 16.65 12.76 -0.18
N GLY A 5 16.89 11.58 -0.76
CA GLY A 5 16.95 11.37 -2.19
C GLY A 5 15.70 10.65 -2.70
N PHE A 6 15.21 11.02 -3.87
CA PHE A 6 14.08 10.33 -4.52
C PHE A 6 14.54 9.60 -5.78
N ILE A 7 14.18 8.34 -5.90
CA ILE A 7 14.39 7.51 -7.08
C ILE A 7 13.03 7.26 -7.75
N GLY A 8 12.80 7.94 -8.88
CA GLY A 8 11.54 7.94 -9.59
C GLY A 8 10.70 9.18 -9.31
N THR A 9 10.29 9.88 -10.38
CA THR A 9 9.44 11.07 -10.32
C THR A 9 8.18 10.91 -11.16
N GLY A 10 7.56 9.71 -11.06
CA GLY A 10 6.31 9.35 -11.73
C GLY A 10 5.07 10.01 -11.11
N VAL A 11 3.89 9.41 -11.38
CA VAL A 11 2.60 9.95 -10.89
C VAL A 11 2.56 9.94 -9.36
N ILE A 12 2.97 8.84 -8.73
CA ILE A 12 2.87 8.67 -7.27
C ILE A 12 3.81 9.60 -6.49
N PHE A 13 4.88 10.09 -7.13
CA PHE A 13 5.79 11.07 -6.53
C PHE A 13 5.04 12.29 -5.99
N ASP A 14 3.98 12.73 -6.68
CA ASP A 14 3.23 13.92 -6.33
C ASP A 14 2.50 13.82 -4.99
N LEU A 15 2.25 12.61 -4.54
CA LEU A 15 1.68 12.33 -3.21
C LEU A 15 2.77 12.01 -2.17
N ASN A 16 3.73 11.15 -2.53
CA ASN A 16 4.80 10.77 -1.60
C ASN A 16 5.62 11.98 -1.12
N ILE A 17 5.88 12.95 -1.99
CA ILE A 17 6.67 14.14 -1.64
C ILE A 17 6.02 15.01 -0.55
N LEU A 18 4.67 14.99 -0.44
CA LEU A 18 3.94 15.91 0.43
C LEU A 18 4.32 15.80 1.91
N GLY A 19 4.59 14.58 2.38
CA GLY A 19 5.03 14.36 3.75
C GLY A 19 6.43 14.90 4.04
N TYR A 20 7.31 14.92 3.02
CA TYR A 20 8.66 15.44 3.14
C TYR A 20 8.73 16.98 3.06
N LEU A 21 7.84 17.61 2.27
CA LEU A 21 7.88 19.06 2.04
C LEU A 21 7.69 19.90 3.30
N ASN A 22 6.85 19.44 4.23
CA ASN A 22 6.47 20.18 5.43
C ASN A 22 7.08 19.60 6.72
N ASN A 23 7.93 18.60 6.61
CA ASN A 23 8.54 17.98 7.78
C ASN A 23 9.88 18.68 8.11
N PRO A 24 10.03 19.27 9.32
CA PRO A 24 11.21 20.03 9.68
C PRO A 24 12.46 19.16 9.91
N ASP A 25 12.30 17.85 10.07
CA ASP A 25 13.40 16.92 10.31
C ASP A 25 14.12 16.48 9.03
N VAL A 26 13.61 16.84 7.84
CA VAL A 26 14.14 16.39 6.55
C VAL A 26 14.36 17.52 5.55
N LYS A 27 15.26 17.28 4.60
CA LYS A 27 15.50 18.13 3.43
C LYS A 27 15.67 17.25 2.20
N ILE A 28 14.89 17.53 1.15
CA ILE A 28 15.07 16.87 -0.16
C ILE A 28 16.33 17.45 -0.80
N THR A 29 17.31 16.59 -1.09
CA THR A 29 18.64 17.03 -1.55
C THR A 29 18.97 16.60 -2.97
N CYS A 30 18.33 15.55 -3.51
CA CYS A 30 18.56 15.09 -4.88
C CYS A 30 17.37 14.31 -5.42
N LEU A 31 17.25 14.26 -6.75
CA LEU A 31 16.24 13.51 -7.46
C LEU A 31 16.89 12.62 -8.54
N CYS A 32 16.33 11.44 -8.75
CA CYS A 32 16.71 10.60 -9.87
C CYS A 32 15.48 10.24 -10.71
N ASN A 33 15.60 10.36 -12.01
CA ASN A 33 14.61 9.83 -12.95
C ASN A 33 15.27 9.62 -14.32
N ARG A 34 15.08 8.44 -14.92
CA ARG A 34 15.63 8.09 -16.24
C ARG A 34 15.44 9.22 -17.27
N THR A 35 14.25 9.85 -17.26
CA THR A 35 13.95 11.05 -18.05
C THR A 35 14.09 12.28 -17.16
N THR A 36 15.29 12.90 -17.11
CA THR A 36 15.59 14.02 -16.21
C THR A 36 14.65 15.23 -16.39
N ALA A 37 14.07 15.42 -17.57
CA ALA A 37 13.06 16.45 -17.82
C ALA A 37 11.85 16.32 -16.89
N LYS A 38 11.37 15.08 -16.61
CA LYS A 38 10.28 14.86 -15.68
C LYS A 38 10.63 15.27 -14.24
N ALA A 39 11.87 15.02 -13.80
CA ALA A 39 12.33 15.47 -12.50
C ALA A 39 12.41 17.02 -12.43
N LYS A 40 12.87 17.67 -13.50
CA LYS A 40 12.89 19.15 -13.60
C LYS A 40 11.47 19.76 -13.53
N GLU A 41 10.47 19.10 -14.10
CA GLU A 41 9.06 19.51 -13.96
C GLU A 41 8.60 19.43 -12.51
N LYS A 42 8.99 18.38 -11.78
CA LYS A 42 8.66 18.24 -10.35
C LYS A 42 9.35 19.30 -9.49
N VAL A 43 10.60 19.64 -9.78
CA VAL A 43 11.32 20.76 -9.13
C VAL A 43 10.51 22.04 -9.24
N LYS A 44 10.00 22.38 -10.42
CA LYS A 44 9.15 23.56 -10.64
C LYS A 44 7.80 23.44 -9.92
N LYS A 45 7.14 22.29 -10.08
CA LYS A 45 5.80 22.05 -9.52
C LYS A 45 5.75 22.20 -8.01
N PHE A 46 6.77 21.68 -7.32
CA PHE A 46 6.84 21.67 -5.86
C PHE A 46 7.75 22.75 -5.26
N ASN A 47 8.19 23.69 -6.10
CA ASN A 47 9.08 24.80 -5.70
C ASN A 47 10.31 24.33 -4.90
N LEU A 48 10.93 23.23 -5.35
CA LEU A 48 12.18 22.74 -4.77
C LEU A 48 13.35 23.66 -5.16
N ASP A 49 14.51 23.47 -4.50
CA ASP A 49 15.71 24.21 -4.85
C ASP A 49 16.03 24.01 -6.35
N LYS A 50 16.19 25.13 -7.07
CA LYS A 50 16.46 25.11 -8.53
C LYS A 50 17.78 24.46 -8.88
N ASN A 51 18.72 24.42 -7.92
CA ASN A 51 20.05 23.84 -8.06
C ASN A 51 20.11 22.39 -7.53
N ILE A 52 18.96 21.80 -7.16
CA ILE A 52 18.93 20.40 -6.68
C ILE A 52 19.53 19.47 -7.74
N PRO A 53 20.51 18.61 -7.40
CA PRO A 53 21.07 17.63 -8.31
C PRO A 53 20.00 16.69 -8.86
N ILE A 54 20.06 16.44 -10.18
CA ILE A 54 19.14 15.53 -10.88
C ILE A 54 19.97 14.52 -11.68
N TYR A 55 19.75 13.24 -11.37
CA TYR A 55 20.44 12.11 -11.97
C TYR A 55 19.52 11.34 -12.92
N SER A 56 20.09 10.71 -13.94
CA SER A 56 19.39 9.76 -14.81
C SER A 56 19.56 8.31 -14.36
N ASP A 57 20.58 8.02 -13.56
CA ASP A 57 20.89 6.72 -12.95
C ASP A 57 20.91 6.87 -11.42
N TYR A 58 20.16 6.01 -10.73
CA TYR A 58 20.07 6.05 -9.26
C TYR A 58 21.35 5.57 -8.58
N ARG A 59 22.14 4.71 -9.23
CA ARG A 59 23.43 4.27 -8.70
C ARG A 59 24.39 5.45 -8.63
N GLU A 60 24.47 6.23 -9.71
CA GLU A 60 25.27 7.44 -9.74
C GLU A 60 24.86 8.44 -8.65
N MET A 61 23.54 8.61 -8.42
CA MET A 61 23.02 9.45 -7.35
C MET A 61 23.45 8.94 -5.97
N LEU A 62 23.27 7.65 -5.71
CA LEU A 62 23.59 7.06 -4.42
C LEU A 62 25.10 7.01 -4.13
N ASP A 63 25.94 6.95 -5.18
CA ASP A 63 27.41 6.97 -5.05
C ASP A 63 27.97 8.38 -4.76
N LYS A 64 27.27 9.42 -5.26
CA LYS A 64 27.80 10.80 -5.22
C LYS A 64 27.20 11.67 -4.12
N GLU A 65 25.95 11.37 -3.71
CA GLU A 65 25.21 12.20 -2.77
C GLU A 65 25.26 11.63 -1.36
N ASP A 66 25.44 12.51 -0.39
CA ASP A 66 25.35 12.16 1.03
C ASP A 66 23.86 12.15 1.44
N ILE A 67 23.23 10.96 1.43
CA ILE A 67 21.81 10.73 1.64
C ILE A 67 21.60 9.90 2.90
N ASP A 68 20.71 10.35 3.78
CA ASP A 68 20.28 9.59 4.97
C ASP A 68 19.06 8.69 4.66
N ILE A 69 18.17 9.18 3.80
CA ILE A 69 16.89 8.51 3.47
C ILE A 69 16.73 8.47 1.95
N VAL A 70 16.32 7.33 1.43
CA VAL A 70 15.93 7.21 0.03
C VAL A 70 14.48 6.74 -0.10
N GLU A 71 13.72 7.42 -0.97
CA GLU A 71 12.37 7.05 -1.37
C GLU A 71 12.39 6.42 -2.77
N ILE A 72 12.06 5.14 -2.90
CA ILE A 72 12.13 4.36 -4.15
C ILE A 72 10.73 4.25 -4.75
N LEU A 73 10.49 4.97 -5.84
CA LEU A 73 9.22 5.08 -6.56
C LEU A 73 9.35 4.53 -7.99
N LEU A 74 9.97 3.38 -8.12
CA LEU A 74 10.25 2.71 -9.38
C LEU A 74 9.12 1.73 -9.77
N PRO A 75 9.10 1.22 -11.02
CA PRO A 75 8.31 0.05 -11.38
C PRO A 75 8.77 -1.19 -10.57
N HIS A 76 7.81 -2.09 -10.29
CA HIS A 76 7.96 -3.19 -9.32
C HIS A 76 9.20 -4.06 -9.52
N GLN A 77 9.55 -4.38 -10.78
CA GLN A 77 10.71 -5.22 -11.09
C GLN A 77 12.07 -4.62 -10.69
N LEU A 78 12.09 -3.32 -10.39
CA LEU A 78 13.31 -2.60 -10.00
C LEU A 78 13.42 -2.38 -8.49
N HIS A 79 12.38 -2.70 -7.71
CA HIS A 79 12.36 -2.45 -6.26
C HIS A 79 13.49 -3.18 -5.54
N ALA A 80 13.66 -4.48 -5.82
CA ALA A 80 14.66 -5.29 -5.13
C ALA A 80 16.08 -4.79 -5.42
N GLU A 81 16.42 -4.60 -6.69
CA GLU A 81 17.76 -4.15 -7.10
C GLU A 81 18.10 -2.79 -6.51
N ALA A 82 17.18 -1.81 -6.60
CA ALA A 82 17.40 -0.48 -6.08
C ALA A 82 17.52 -0.45 -4.54
N THR A 83 16.75 -1.29 -3.85
CA THR A 83 16.81 -1.43 -2.38
C THR A 83 18.13 -2.02 -1.93
N ILE A 84 18.56 -3.11 -2.57
CA ILE A 84 19.83 -3.79 -2.25
C ILE A 84 21.00 -2.80 -2.46
N TYR A 85 21.02 -2.10 -3.60
CA TYR A 85 22.05 -1.11 -3.87
C TYR A 85 22.07 0.02 -2.84
N ALA A 86 20.89 0.56 -2.48
CA ALA A 86 20.79 1.59 -1.43
C ALA A 86 21.30 1.09 -0.06
N ALA A 87 21.02 -0.16 0.28
CA ALA A 87 21.50 -0.80 1.50
C ALA A 87 23.05 -0.96 1.47
N GLU A 88 23.63 -1.35 0.33
CA GLU A 88 25.08 -1.42 0.14
C GLU A 88 25.78 -0.07 0.33
N GLN A 89 25.12 1.02 -0.05
CA GLN A 89 25.57 2.41 0.22
C GLN A 89 25.31 2.84 1.68
N LYS A 90 24.79 1.94 2.54
CA LYS A 90 24.53 2.19 3.97
C LYS A 90 23.54 3.32 4.23
N ILE A 91 22.59 3.53 3.33
CA ILE A 91 21.50 4.49 3.53
C ILE A 91 20.72 4.10 4.78
N LYS A 92 20.55 5.03 5.72
CA LYS A 92 19.94 4.77 7.03
C LYS A 92 18.48 4.35 6.93
N GLY A 93 17.69 5.02 6.10
CA GLY A 93 16.29 4.75 5.88
C GLY A 93 15.96 4.50 4.42
N ILE A 94 15.36 3.36 4.12
CA ILE A 94 14.98 2.96 2.76
C ILE A 94 13.46 2.73 2.73
N SER A 95 12.75 3.61 2.03
CA SER A 95 11.32 3.48 1.76
C SER A 95 11.11 3.01 0.32
N VAL A 96 10.33 1.96 0.14
CA VAL A 96 10.08 1.36 -1.17
C VAL A 96 8.58 1.30 -1.42
N GLN A 97 8.14 1.70 -2.61
CA GLN A 97 6.75 1.57 -3.02
C GLN A 97 6.29 0.10 -3.02
N LYS A 98 5.01 -0.07 -2.76
CA LYS A 98 4.32 -1.36 -2.87
C LYS A 98 4.12 -1.76 -4.35
N PRO A 99 3.98 -3.06 -4.68
CA PRO A 99 4.32 -4.21 -3.85
C PRO A 99 5.83 -4.30 -3.58
N MET A 100 6.21 -4.95 -2.48
CA MET A 100 7.61 -5.01 -2.04
C MET A 100 8.57 -5.50 -3.12
N ALA A 101 8.25 -6.62 -3.75
CA ALA A 101 9.06 -7.31 -4.74
C ALA A 101 8.17 -8.22 -5.60
N LEU A 102 8.71 -8.82 -6.66
CA LEU A 102 7.97 -9.77 -7.51
C LEU A 102 7.95 -11.20 -6.95
N THR A 103 8.96 -11.57 -6.17
CA THR A 103 9.13 -12.92 -5.61
C THR A 103 9.58 -12.87 -4.15
N LEU A 104 9.38 -13.97 -3.43
CA LEU A 104 9.85 -14.10 -2.05
C LEU A 104 11.38 -14.04 -1.95
N ASP A 105 12.10 -14.63 -2.90
CA ASP A 105 13.56 -14.59 -2.93
C ASP A 105 14.10 -13.15 -3.07
N GLN A 106 13.44 -12.32 -3.89
CA GLN A 106 13.76 -10.90 -3.99
C GLN A 106 13.49 -10.17 -2.68
N ALA A 107 12.35 -10.46 -2.03
CA ALA A 107 12.02 -9.87 -0.74
C ALA A 107 13.04 -10.26 0.35
N ASP A 108 13.45 -11.53 0.38
CA ASP A 108 14.48 -12.03 1.30
C ASP A 108 15.82 -11.33 1.06
N ALA A 109 16.25 -11.19 -0.19
CA ALA A 109 17.48 -10.49 -0.54
C ALA A 109 17.46 -9.00 -0.10
N MET A 110 16.31 -8.31 -0.25
CA MET A 110 16.14 -6.93 0.25
C MET A 110 16.28 -6.85 1.77
N ILE A 111 15.62 -7.77 2.50
CA ILE A 111 15.66 -7.83 3.95
C ILE A 111 17.08 -8.09 4.45
N ASP A 112 17.77 -9.07 3.85
CA ASP A 112 19.13 -9.46 4.24
C ASP A 112 20.14 -8.34 3.96
N ALA A 113 20.03 -7.66 2.82
CA ALA A 113 20.87 -6.51 2.51
C ALA A 113 20.68 -5.36 3.54
N CYS A 114 19.43 -5.05 3.89
CA CYS A 114 19.15 -4.02 4.88
C CYS A 114 19.60 -4.41 6.29
N LYS A 115 19.42 -5.70 6.69
CA LYS A 115 19.95 -6.20 7.97
C LYS A 115 21.48 -6.10 8.04
N LYS A 116 22.15 -6.48 6.97
CA LYS A 116 23.61 -6.44 6.89
C LYS A 116 24.19 -5.02 6.97
N SER A 117 23.50 -4.05 6.37
CA SER A 117 23.91 -2.63 6.39
C SER A 117 23.47 -1.88 7.65
N GLY A 118 22.49 -2.39 8.40
CA GLY A 118 21.82 -1.68 9.47
C GLY A 118 20.78 -0.67 8.99
N SER A 119 20.34 -0.76 7.74
CA SER A 119 19.33 0.11 7.16
C SER A 119 17.93 -0.25 7.66
N ILE A 120 17.10 0.76 7.91
CA ILE A 120 15.68 0.58 8.25
C ILE A 120 14.88 0.49 6.95
N LEU A 121 14.37 -0.70 6.63
CA LEU A 121 13.53 -0.94 5.46
C LEU A 121 12.05 -0.79 5.82
N SER A 122 11.34 0.05 5.05
CA SER A 122 9.89 0.20 5.10
C SER A 122 9.29 0.03 3.72
N ILE A 123 8.25 -0.77 3.61
CA ILE A 123 7.45 -0.83 2.40
C ILE A 123 6.32 0.18 2.54
N TYR A 124 6.21 1.06 1.55
CA TYR A 124 5.28 2.18 1.62
C TYR A 124 3.84 1.70 1.54
N GLU A 125 3.05 2.01 2.56
CA GLU A 125 1.63 1.67 2.63
C GLU A 125 0.85 2.81 3.26
N ASN A 126 0.19 3.59 2.43
CA ASN A 126 -0.53 4.76 2.90
C ASN A 126 -1.88 4.42 3.56
N PHE A 127 -2.54 3.32 3.21
CA PHE A 127 -3.88 3.00 3.73
C PHE A 127 -3.89 2.83 5.24
N LEU A 128 -2.84 2.24 5.83
CA LEU A 128 -2.70 2.10 7.28
C LEU A 128 -2.69 3.45 8.02
N PHE A 129 -2.38 4.52 7.31
CA PHE A 129 -2.23 5.87 7.87
C PHE A 129 -3.38 6.81 7.52
N ALA A 130 -4.43 6.29 6.87
CA ALA A 130 -5.68 7.02 6.69
C ALA A 130 -6.33 7.24 8.08
N PRO A 131 -6.74 8.46 8.44
CA PRO A 131 -7.17 8.78 9.81
C PRO A 131 -8.29 7.88 10.32
N HIS A 132 -9.28 7.59 9.49
CA HIS A 132 -10.40 6.70 9.85
C HIS A 132 -9.99 5.23 9.97
N ILE A 133 -9.06 4.73 9.13
CA ILE A 133 -8.50 3.37 9.24
C ILE A 133 -7.76 3.21 10.57
N LYS A 134 -6.92 4.19 10.91
CA LYS A 134 -6.21 4.20 12.18
C LYS A 134 -7.17 4.20 13.37
N ARG A 135 -8.21 5.05 13.31
CA ARG A 135 -9.24 5.08 14.36
C ARG A 135 -10.01 3.77 14.48
N ALA A 136 -10.35 3.13 13.37
CA ALA A 136 -11.01 1.83 13.37
C ALA A 136 -10.15 0.77 14.06
N LYS A 137 -8.84 0.76 13.81
CA LYS A 137 -7.89 -0.14 14.48
C LYS A 137 -7.81 0.11 15.99
N GLU A 138 -7.72 1.37 16.40
CA GLU A 138 -7.73 1.75 17.83
C GLU A 138 -8.99 1.25 18.55
N LEU A 139 -10.16 1.35 17.90
CA LEU A 139 -11.42 0.84 18.46
C LEU A 139 -11.42 -0.69 18.59
N LEU A 140 -10.84 -1.40 17.63
CA LEU A 140 -10.67 -2.85 17.74
C LEU A 140 -9.72 -3.23 18.89
N GLU A 141 -8.58 -2.55 19.02
CA GLU A 141 -7.60 -2.78 20.08
C GLU A 141 -8.15 -2.45 21.48
N GLN A 142 -9.13 -1.55 21.55
CA GLN A 142 -9.89 -1.24 22.78
C GLN A 142 -11.02 -2.22 23.06
N ASP A 143 -11.11 -3.32 22.33
CA ASP A 143 -12.20 -4.32 22.46
C ASP A 143 -13.61 -3.72 22.30
N TYR A 144 -13.73 -2.64 21.49
CA TYR A 144 -14.97 -1.86 21.40
C TYR A 144 -16.16 -2.64 20.84
N ILE A 145 -15.92 -3.58 19.93
CA ILE A 145 -16.95 -4.45 19.35
C ILE A 145 -16.78 -5.94 19.73
N GLY A 146 -15.86 -6.24 20.63
CA GLY A 146 -15.56 -7.61 21.06
C GLY A 146 -14.59 -8.33 20.12
N ASP A 147 -14.50 -9.65 20.28
CA ASP A 147 -13.58 -10.51 19.53
C ASP A 147 -13.95 -10.59 18.04
N PRO A 148 -13.10 -10.17 17.11
CA PRO A 148 -13.37 -10.25 15.68
C PRO A 148 -13.50 -11.70 15.20
N SER A 149 -14.50 -11.98 14.39
CA SER A 149 -14.72 -13.30 13.77
C SER A 149 -14.57 -13.28 12.26
N SER A 150 -14.91 -12.16 11.61
CA SER A 150 -14.71 -12.06 10.17
C SER A 150 -14.42 -10.65 9.69
N ILE A 151 -13.70 -10.57 8.58
CA ILE A 151 -13.46 -9.34 7.83
C ILE A 151 -13.86 -9.51 6.37
N ARG A 152 -14.54 -8.52 5.84
CA ARG A 152 -14.86 -8.41 4.42
C ARG A 152 -14.29 -7.11 3.88
N ILE A 153 -13.58 -7.19 2.76
CA ILE A 153 -13.03 -6.02 2.06
C ILE A 153 -13.56 -6.06 0.62
N LYS A 154 -14.09 -4.94 0.15
CA LYS A 154 -14.59 -4.79 -1.20
C LYS A 154 -13.94 -3.57 -1.84
N THR A 155 -13.34 -3.76 -3.02
CA THR A 155 -12.76 -2.70 -3.84
C THR A 155 -13.41 -2.69 -5.22
N ALA A 156 -14.13 -1.62 -5.53
CA ALA A 156 -14.69 -1.36 -6.85
C ALA A 156 -13.86 -0.28 -7.55
N MET A 157 -13.34 -0.59 -8.73
CA MET A 157 -12.50 0.33 -9.52
C MET A 157 -13.33 0.85 -10.71
N GLY A 158 -13.59 2.15 -10.73
CA GLY A 158 -14.25 2.82 -11.85
C GLY A 158 -13.30 3.04 -13.02
N GLY A 159 -13.85 3.07 -14.24
CA GLY A 159 -13.08 3.39 -15.44
C GLY A 159 -13.01 4.89 -15.76
N LYS A 160 -13.80 5.71 -15.08
CA LYS A 160 -13.96 7.14 -15.34
C LYS A 160 -13.95 7.93 -14.03
N GLY A 161 -13.64 9.23 -14.11
CA GLY A 161 -13.81 10.19 -12.99
C GLY A 161 -12.58 10.44 -12.12
N GLY A 162 -11.44 9.82 -12.40
CA GLY A 162 -10.20 9.98 -11.66
C GLY A 162 -9.01 10.42 -12.49
N TRP A 163 -7.80 10.14 -12.02
CA TRP A 163 -6.57 10.40 -12.73
C TRP A 163 -6.57 9.82 -14.15
N LYS A 164 -6.11 10.60 -15.09
CA LYS A 164 -5.72 10.07 -16.40
C LYS A 164 -4.36 9.40 -16.26
N ILE A 165 -4.37 8.07 -16.19
CA ILE A 165 -3.14 7.28 -16.15
C ILE A 165 -2.49 7.35 -17.53
N PRO A 166 -1.19 7.71 -17.63
CA PRO A 166 -0.50 7.70 -18.91
C PRO A 166 -0.54 6.30 -19.54
N ILE A 167 -0.76 6.22 -20.85
CA ILE A 167 -0.82 4.95 -21.62
C ILE A 167 0.40 4.06 -21.29
N SER A 168 1.60 4.65 -21.22
CA SER A 168 2.82 3.92 -20.85
C SER A 168 2.78 3.28 -19.44
N ALA A 169 2.00 3.84 -18.53
CA ALA A 169 1.82 3.28 -17.18
C ALA A 169 0.75 2.18 -17.14
N GLU A 170 -0.16 2.16 -18.11
CA GLU A 170 -1.10 1.05 -18.31
C GLU A 170 -0.42 -0.12 -19.04
N GLU A 171 0.38 0.17 -20.06
CA GLU A 171 1.07 -0.85 -20.86
C GLU A 171 2.03 -1.70 -20.02
N TRP A 172 2.84 -1.09 -19.13
CA TRP A 172 3.75 -1.89 -18.32
C TRP A 172 3.02 -2.77 -17.29
N ARG A 173 1.84 -2.34 -16.80
CA ARG A 173 1.01 -3.14 -15.90
C ARG A 173 0.43 -4.39 -16.56
N ARG A 174 0.37 -4.43 -17.87
CA ARG A 174 -0.05 -5.60 -18.66
C ARG A 174 1.09 -6.57 -19.00
N GLN A 175 2.32 -6.30 -18.51
CA GLN A 175 3.51 -7.12 -18.76
C GLN A 175 3.86 -7.90 -17.48
N PRO A 176 3.59 -9.24 -17.44
CA PRO A 176 3.75 -10.05 -16.24
C PRO A 176 5.13 -9.97 -15.61
N GLU A 177 6.18 -9.92 -16.44
CA GLU A 177 7.57 -9.82 -16.01
C GLU A 177 7.92 -8.51 -15.31
N LYS A 178 7.09 -7.48 -15.48
CA LYS A 178 7.29 -6.16 -14.87
C LYS A 178 6.38 -5.92 -13.69
N VAL A 179 5.14 -6.38 -13.79
CA VAL A 179 4.14 -6.14 -12.76
C VAL A 179 4.20 -7.19 -11.64
N GLY A 180 4.54 -8.43 -11.98
CA GLY A 180 4.49 -9.56 -11.07
C GLY A 180 3.11 -10.23 -11.01
N GLY A 181 2.95 -11.18 -10.07
CA GLY A 181 1.68 -11.88 -9.88
C GLY A 181 1.45 -12.99 -10.88
N ALA A 182 2.44 -13.88 -11.07
CA ALA A 182 2.38 -15.10 -11.86
C ALA A 182 2.47 -14.94 -13.40
N LYS A 183 2.30 -16.06 -14.13
CA LYS A 183 2.59 -16.17 -15.57
C LYS A 183 1.77 -15.24 -16.47
N ARG A 184 0.58 -14.83 -16.02
CA ARG A 184 -0.32 -13.97 -16.82
C ARG A 184 -0.25 -12.50 -16.41
N GLY A 185 0.45 -12.18 -15.31
CA GLY A 185 0.33 -10.92 -14.62
C GLY A 185 -1.01 -10.83 -13.87
N SER A 186 -0.98 -10.33 -12.65
CA SER A 186 -2.19 -10.16 -11.83
C SER A 186 -2.26 -8.73 -11.30
N PRO A 187 -2.41 -7.73 -12.20
CA PRO A 187 -2.32 -6.32 -11.81
C PRO A 187 -3.40 -5.92 -10.81
N VAL A 188 -4.54 -6.60 -10.78
CA VAL A 188 -5.62 -6.32 -9.83
C VAL A 188 -5.26 -6.91 -8.47
N LEU A 189 -5.02 -8.21 -8.36
CA LEU A 189 -4.67 -8.84 -7.08
C LEU A 189 -3.29 -8.42 -6.59
N PHE A 190 -2.28 -8.41 -7.48
CA PHE A 190 -0.89 -8.19 -7.07
C PHE A 190 -0.59 -6.73 -6.73
N ASP A 191 -1.01 -5.79 -7.57
CA ASP A 191 -0.71 -4.36 -7.42
C ASP A 191 -1.80 -3.61 -6.63
N ASN A 192 -3.05 -3.63 -7.10
CA ASN A 192 -4.14 -2.92 -6.44
C ASN A 192 -4.56 -3.60 -5.14
N GLY A 193 -4.71 -4.91 -5.16
CA GLY A 193 -5.12 -5.71 -4.00
C GLY A 193 -4.11 -5.72 -2.86
N TRP A 194 -2.85 -5.36 -3.10
CA TRP A 194 -1.83 -5.26 -2.05
C TRP A 194 -2.34 -4.57 -0.80
N HIS A 195 -3.04 -3.45 -0.95
CA HIS A 195 -3.60 -2.69 0.17
C HIS A 195 -4.58 -3.52 1.00
N ASP A 196 -5.43 -4.31 0.34
CA ASP A 196 -6.46 -5.11 1.00
C ASP A 196 -5.84 -6.30 1.76
N PHE A 197 -4.78 -6.92 1.20
CA PHE A 197 -4.01 -7.95 1.90
C PHE A 197 -3.30 -7.38 3.14
N VAL A 198 -2.75 -6.18 3.05
CA VAL A 198 -2.16 -5.48 4.20
C VAL A 198 -3.22 -5.19 5.25
N LEU A 199 -4.36 -4.61 4.86
CA LEU A 199 -5.45 -4.27 5.79
C LEU A 199 -6.02 -5.50 6.48
N ALA A 200 -6.25 -6.59 5.75
CA ALA A 200 -6.74 -7.84 6.33
C ALA A 200 -5.82 -8.37 7.43
N HIS A 201 -4.52 -8.44 7.14
CA HIS A 201 -3.53 -8.85 8.14
C HIS A 201 -3.45 -7.86 9.31
N TRP A 202 -3.39 -6.57 9.03
CA TRP A 202 -3.18 -5.54 10.03
C TRP A 202 -4.35 -5.40 11.01
N PHE A 203 -5.59 -5.47 10.54
CA PHE A 203 -6.75 -5.35 11.41
C PHE A 203 -6.80 -6.47 12.46
N PHE A 204 -6.52 -7.71 12.07
CA PHE A 204 -6.61 -8.85 12.99
C PHE A 204 -5.28 -9.18 13.66
N ASN A 205 -4.15 -8.72 13.07
CA ASN A 205 -2.79 -9.05 13.52
C ASN A 205 -2.57 -10.55 13.67
N GLU A 206 -3.17 -11.32 12.75
CA GLU A 206 -3.13 -12.78 12.70
C GLU A 206 -2.60 -13.25 11.35
N GLU A 207 -1.88 -14.37 11.35
CA GLU A 207 -1.45 -15.02 10.12
C GLU A 207 -2.59 -15.80 9.48
N VAL A 208 -2.62 -15.82 8.16
CA VAL A 208 -3.54 -16.64 7.37
C VAL A 208 -3.02 -18.07 7.32
N GLU A 209 -3.90 -19.05 7.59
CA GLU A 209 -3.62 -20.47 7.48
C GLU A 209 -3.69 -20.93 6.02
N LYS A 210 -4.75 -20.51 5.32
CA LYS A 210 -5.05 -20.94 3.97
C LYS A 210 -5.93 -19.95 3.21
N VAL A 211 -5.83 -19.99 1.89
CA VAL A 211 -6.55 -19.11 0.97
C VAL A 211 -7.12 -19.88 -0.21
N PHE A 212 -8.29 -19.44 -0.67
CA PHE A 212 -8.89 -19.88 -1.92
C PHE A 212 -9.34 -18.66 -2.73
N ALA A 213 -9.07 -18.64 -4.03
CA ALA A 213 -9.39 -17.50 -4.87
C ALA A 213 -9.91 -17.88 -6.25
N TRP A 214 -10.71 -16.99 -6.84
CA TRP A 214 -11.12 -16.99 -8.24
C TRP A 214 -10.78 -15.66 -8.87
N THR A 215 -10.33 -15.70 -10.11
CA THR A 215 -10.14 -14.50 -10.93
C THR A 215 -10.83 -14.67 -12.28
N GLY A 216 -11.51 -13.63 -12.72
CA GLY A 216 -12.01 -13.49 -14.08
C GLY A 216 -10.93 -13.00 -15.03
N ASN A 217 -11.38 -12.56 -16.20
CA ASN A 217 -10.54 -11.85 -17.16
C ASN A 217 -11.39 -10.74 -17.81
N SER A 218 -11.21 -9.51 -17.33
CA SER A 218 -11.85 -8.35 -17.92
C SER A 218 -10.80 -7.53 -18.65
N GLN A 219 -10.84 -7.54 -19.98
CA GLN A 219 -9.93 -6.79 -20.85
C GLN A 219 -8.42 -7.08 -20.59
N GLY A 220 -8.10 -8.34 -20.24
CA GLY A 220 -6.74 -8.76 -19.93
C GLY A 220 -6.29 -8.46 -18.49
N LEU A 221 -7.20 -8.02 -17.62
CA LEU A 221 -6.98 -7.85 -16.19
C LEU A 221 -7.65 -8.99 -15.42
N ASP A 222 -7.08 -9.37 -14.29
CA ASP A 222 -7.54 -10.43 -13.39
C ASP A 222 -8.73 -9.98 -12.51
N ALA A 223 -9.80 -9.50 -13.17
CA ALA A 223 -11.03 -9.03 -12.54
C ALA A 223 -12.26 -9.65 -13.25
N PRO A 224 -13.42 -9.82 -12.54
CA PRO A 224 -13.55 -9.69 -11.08
C PRO A 224 -12.69 -10.73 -10.36
N ALA A 225 -12.29 -10.43 -9.12
CA ALA A 225 -11.55 -11.37 -8.31
C ALA A 225 -12.20 -11.52 -6.92
N TYR A 226 -12.20 -12.75 -6.42
CA TYR A 226 -12.71 -13.10 -5.09
C TYR A 226 -11.66 -13.92 -4.36
N VAL A 227 -11.34 -13.52 -3.13
CA VAL A 227 -10.36 -14.20 -2.28
C VAL A 227 -11.04 -14.53 -0.96
N MET A 228 -11.03 -15.80 -0.57
CA MET A 228 -11.48 -16.26 0.74
C MET A 228 -10.30 -16.82 1.49
N PHE A 229 -10.21 -16.55 2.78
CA PHE A 229 -9.11 -17.03 3.60
C PHE A 229 -9.53 -17.30 5.03
N LYS A 230 -8.78 -18.18 5.68
CA LYS A 230 -8.92 -18.53 7.09
C LYS A 230 -7.65 -18.13 7.82
N TYR A 231 -7.80 -17.45 8.95
CA TYR A 231 -6.66 -17.16 9.83
C TYR A 231 -6.22 -18.39 10.62
N LYS A 232 -4.95 -18.43 11.02
CA LYS A 232 -4.43 -19.44 11.93
C LYS A 232 -5.13 -19.31 13.27
N GLN A 233 -5.59 -20.43 13.81
CA GLN A 233 -6.23 -20.47 15.12
C GLN A 233 -5.18 -20.69 16.19
N LYS A 234 -5.05 -19.74 17.11
CA LYS A 234 -4.08 -19.81 18.21
C LYS A 234 -4.47 -20.80 19.31
N PHE A 235 -5.78 -20.95 19.56
CA PHE A 235 -6.31 -21.80 20.61
C PHE A 235 -7.61 -22.51 20.16
N GLU A 236 -7.83 -23.75 20.57
CA GLU A 236 -9.02 -24.54 20.17
C GLU A 236 -10.36 -23.92 20.58
N HIS A 237 -10.37 -23.09 21.63
CA HIS A 237 -11.59 -22.48 22.17
C HIS A 237 -11.93 -21.11 21.60
N VAL A 238 -11.10 -20.59 20.70
CA VAL A 238 -11.33 -19.28 20.06
C VAL A 238 -12.19 -19.47 18.81
N VAL A 239 -13.13 -18.58 18.60
CA VAL A 239 -13.94 -18.56 17.37
C VAL A 239 -13.04 -18.48 16.15
N PRO A 240 -13.19 -19.41 15.17
CA PRO A 240 -12.38 -19.32 13.95
C PRO A 240 -12.59 -18.00 13.22
N GLN A 241 -11.51 -17.41 12.74
CA GLN A 241 -11.54 -16.15 12.03
C GLN A 241 -11.42 -16.36 10.52
N TYR A 242 -12.26 -15.67 9.77
CA TYR A 242 -12.32 -15.76 8.32
C TYR A 242 -12.26 -14.38 7.67
N GLY A 243 -11.83 -14.34 6.43
CA GLY A 243 -11.89 -13.13 5.64
C GLY A 243 -12.24 -13.39 4.19
N ASN A 244 -12.77 -12.36 3.55
CA ASN A 244 -12.92 -12.34 2.11
C ASN A 244 -12.61 -10.96 1.53
N MET A 245 -12.15 -10.97 0.27
CA MET A 245 -11.91 -9.77 -0.53
C MET A 245 -12.61 -9.91 -1.86
N GLU A 246 -13.18 -8.82 -2.33
CA GLU A 246 -13.82 -8.70 -3.64
C GLU A 246 -13.23 -7.54 -4.41
N PHE A 247 -12.80 -7.80 -5.64
CA PHE A 247 -12.28 -6.79 -6.56
C PHE A 247 -13.14 -6.76 -7.82
N SER A 248 -13.73 -5.62 -8.11
CA SER A 248 -14.57 -5.43 -9.27
C SER A 248 -14.03 -4.30 -10.14
N LEU A 249 -13.89 -4.56 -11.44
CA LEU A 249 -13.54 -3.55 -12.42
C LEU A 249 -14.82 -3.13 -13.16
N LEU A 250 -15.12 -1.85 -13.12
CA LEU A 250 -16.33 -1.24 -13.66
C LEU A 250 -15.97 -0.17 -14.72
N PRO A 251 -15.58 -0.56 -15.95
CA PRO A 251 -14.99 0.36 -16.96
C PRO A 251 -15.90 1.53 -17.34
N GLU A 252 -17.22 1.32 -17.28
CA GLU A 252 -18.20 2.35 -17.64
C GLU A 252 -18.64 3.23 -16.46
N MET A 253 -18.33 2.80 -15.23
CA MET A 253 -18.71 3.55 -14.03
C MET A 253 -17.80 4.75 -13.83
N GLU A 254 -18.41 5.92 -13.64
CA GLU A 254 -17.72 7.12 -13.20
C GLU A 254 -17.75 7.20 -11.68
N ILE A 255 -16.56 7.21 -11.07
CA ILE A 255 -16.37 7.51 -9.65
C ILE A 255 -15.60 8.82 -9.57
N PRO A 256 -16.25 9.94 -9.22
CA PRO A 256 -15.58 11.23 -9.11
C PRO A 256 -14.45 11.18 -8.09
N SER A 257 -13.22 11.42 -8.53
CA SER A 257 -12.04 11.38 -7.67
C SER A 257 -10.96 12.33 -8.17
N ASN A 258 -10.21 12.93 -7.26
CA ASN A 258 -8.98 13.65 -7.58
C ASN A 258 -7.79 12.69 -7.77
N TYR A 259 -7.99 11.38 -7.57
CA TYR A 259 -7.00 10.32 -7.55
C TYR A 259 -7.47 9.11 -8.38
N TYR A 260 -7.22 7.89 -7.93
CA TYR A 260 -7.81 6.70 -8.53
C TYR A 260 -9.32 6.67 -8.26
N PRO A 261 -10.14 6.32 -9.25
CA PRO A 261 -11.59 6.24 -9.07
C PRO A 261 -11.96 4.89 -8.39
N THR A 262 -11.81 4.80 -7.07
CA THR A 262 -12.15 3.62 -6.29
C THR A 262 -13.24 3.91 -5.27
N ASP A 263 -14.10 2.90 -5.05
CA ASP A 263 -15.04 2.79 -3.95
C ASP A 263 -14.67 1.56 -3.13
N GLU A 264 -14.35 1.76 -1.87
CA GLU A 264 -13.82 0.73 -0.99
C GLU A 264 -14.64 0.65 0.29
N PHE A 265 -14.87 -0.58 0.74
CA PHE A 265 -15.66 -0.86 1.92
C PHE A 265 -15.04 -2.00 2.71
N ILE A 266 -14.91 -1.81 4.03
CA ILE A 266 -14.45 -2.83 4.96
C ILE A 266 -15.54 -3.06 6.00
N GLU A 267 -15.88 -4.34 6.25
CA GLU A 267 -16.79 -4.73 7.32
C GLU A 267 -16.09 -5.73 8.24
N ILE A 268 -16.13 -5.46 9.54
CA ILE A 268 -15.59 -6.35 10.57
C ILE A 268 -16.76 -6.77 11.47
N ILE A 269 -16.99 -8.08 11.56
CA ILE A 269 -17.97 -8.67 12.45
C ILE A 269 -17.25 -9.23 13.67
N ALA A 270 -17.73 -8.90 14.84
CA ALA A 270 -17.18 -9.32 16.11
C ALA A 270 -18.26 -9.77 17.08
N SER A 271 -17.87 -10.32 18.23
CA SER A 271 -18.78 -10.97 19.20
C SER A 271 -19.84 -10.02 19.78
N ARG A 272 -19.61 -8.70 19.77
CA ARG A 272 -20.54 -7.70 20.36
C ARG A 272 -20.98 -6.62 19.38
N GLY A 273 -20.52 -6.66 18.14
CA GLY A 273 -20.90 -5.63 17.18
C GLY A 273 -20.36 -5.82 15.77
N VAL A 274 -20.72 -4.88 14.92
CA VAL A 274 -20.26 -4.79 13.53
C VAL A 274 -19.68 -3.41 13.32
N MET A 275 -18.47 -3.36 12.76
CA MET A 275 -17.83 -2.13 12.31
C MET A 275 -17.83 -2.09 10.79
N LYS A 276 -18.29 -0.99 10.22
CA LYS A 276 -18.28 -0.70 8.79
C LYS A 276 -17.38 0.50 8.56
N ILE A 277 -16.44 0.36 7.65
CA ILE A 277 -15.48 1.41 7.30
C ILE A 277 -15.65 1.70 5.82
N ASN A 278 -16.01 2.93 5.50
CA ASN A 278 -16.10 3.41 4.13
C ASN A 278 -14.78 4.07 3.77
N GLN A 279 -14.12 3.53 2.77
CA GLN A 279 -12.89 4.05 2.24
C GLN A 279 -13.02 4.16 0.72
N GLY A 280 -12.29 5.09 0.17
CA GLY A 280 -12.21 5.28 -1.26
C GLY A 280 -11.44 6.56 -1.55
N THR A 281 -10.88 6.65 -2.73
CA THR A 281 -10.11 7.84 -3.14
C THR A 281 -11.00 8.99 -3.62
N SER A 282 -12.30 8.74 -3.71
CA SER A 282 -13.33 9.74 -4.08
C SER A 282 -13.71 10.69 -2.94
N ILE A 283 -13.16 10.47 -1.75
CA ILE A 283 -13.46 11.27 -0.55
C ILE A 283 -13.14 12.76 -0.80
N GLY A 284 -14.13 13.63 -0.58
CA GLY A 284 -14.00 15.06 -0.79
C GLY A 284 -14.55 15.58 -2.14
N ASN A 285 -15.02 14.70 -3.02
CA ASN A 285 -15.77 15.08 -4.23
C ASN A 285 -17.28 14.90 -4.05
N LYS A 286 -18.07 15.64 -4.80
CA LYS A 286 -19.51 15.85 -4.62
C LYS A 286 -20.42 14.61 -4.61
N MET A 287 -19.90 13.39 -4.77
CA MET A 287 -20.68 12.14 -4.83
C MET A 287 -19.87 10.91 -4.38
N SER A 288 -19.06 11.00 -3.34
CA SER A 288 -18.46 9.79 -2.81
C SER A 288 -19.41 9.03 -1.89
N THR A 289 -19.28 7.72 -1.82
CA THR A 289 -20.03 6.90 -0.84
C THR A 289 -19.75 7.34 0.59
N SER A 290 -18.57 7.91 0.85
CA SER A 290 -18.23 8.51 2.14
C SER A 290 -18.97 9.81 2.47
N ASP A 291 -19.52 10.49 1.47
CA ASP A 291 -20.39 11.67 1.72
C ASP A 291 -21.83 11.24 2.08
N ILE A 292 -22.22 10.03 1.68
CA ILE A 292 -23.51 9.43 2.02
C ILE A 292 -23.40 8.63 3.33
N PHE A 293 -22.25 7.97 3.54
CA PHE A 293 -21.99 7.13 4.70
C PHE A 293 -20.82 7.69 5.51
N ALA A 294 -20.95 7.69 6.84
CA ALA A 294 -19.82 8.06 7.69
C ALA A 294 -18.61 7.17 7.43
N PRO A 295 -17.37 7.68 7.52
CA PRO A 295 -16.16 6.90 7.38
C PRO A 295 -16.11 5.66 8.28
N ILE A 296 -16.65 5.74 9.50
CA ILE A 296 -16.83 4.58 10.37
C ILE A 296 -18.26 4.56 10.89
N VAL A 297 -18.92 3.41 10.79
CA VAL A 297 -20.22 3.14 11.41
C VAL A 297 -20.10 1.89 12.27
N ILE A 298 -20.53 1.98 13.53
CA ILE A 298 -20.53 0.86 14.46
C ILE A 298 -21.95 0.55 14.89
N ILE A 299 -22.32 -0.71 14.80
CA ILE A 299 -23.60 -1.25 15.25
C ILE A 299 -23.31 -2.18 16.42
N ARG A 300 -23.74 -1.81 17.63
CA ARG A 300 -23.59 -2.62 18.84
C ARG A 300 -24.63 -2.27 19.88
N ASP A 301 -24.97 -3.19 20.75
CA ASP A 301 -25.87 -2.98 21.91
C ASP A 301 -27.18 -2.28 21.53
N GLY A 302 -27.74 -2.60 20.34
CA GLY A 302 -28.98 -1.99 19.81
C GLY A 302 -28.82 -0.53 19.37
N LYS A 303 -27.58 -0.01 19.26
CA LYS A 303 -27.28 1.36 18.86
C LYS A 303 -26.45 1.40 17.59
N VAL A 304 -26.58 2.51 16.87
CA VAL A 304 -25.75 2.85 15.71
C VAL A 304 -24.95 4.11 16.06
N GLU A 305 -23.65 3.98 15.98
CA GLU A 305 -22.71 5.09 16.20
C GLU A 305 -21.98 5.40 14.88
N SER A 306 -21.73 6.67 14.59
CA SER A 306 -21.01 7.11 13.40
C SER A 306 -19.90 8.08 13.76
N TYR A 307 -18.77 7.95 13.06
CA TYR A 307 -17.59 8.79 13.21
C TYR A 307 -17.29 9.44 11.86
N SER A 308 -17.41 10.76 11.79
CA SER A 308 -17.26 11.52 10.53
C SER A 308 -16.24 12.65 10.61
N ASP A 309 -15.71 12.94 11.80
CA ASP A 309 -14.75 14.01 12.03
C ASP A 309 -13.31 13.54 11.75
N PHE A 310 -13.01 13.41 10.46
CA PHE A 310 -11.68 13.02 9.96
C PHE A 310 -11.28 13.90 8.78
N GLU A 311 -9.98 14.11 8.66
CA GLU A 311 -9.39 14.57 7.40
C GLU A 311 -9.65 13.53 6.30
N LYS A 312 -10.43 13.92 5.28
CA LYS A 312 -10.95 12.99 4.27
C LYS A 312 -10.12 12.92 3.00
N ASP A 313 -9.27 13.92 2.74
CA ASP A 313 -8.46 13.92 1.52
C ASP A 313 -7.38 12.83 1.59
N TRP A 314 -7.37 11.97 0.59
CA TRP A 314 -6.46 10.81 0.49
C TRP A 314 -4.98 11.17 0.67
N LYS A 315 -4.55 12.39 0.30
CA LYS A 315 -3.18 12.86 0.50
C LYS A 315 -2.71 12.80 1.96
N PHE A 316 -3.62 12.92 2.93
CA PHE A 316 -3.23 12.86 4.35
C PHE A 316 -2.74 11.48 4.76
N SER A 317 -3.21 10.41 4.12
CA SER A 317 -2.67 9.08 4.34
C SER A 317 -1.19 8.98 3.93
N PHE A 318 -0.79 9.66 2.85
CA PHE A 318 0.60 9.74 2.40
C PHE A 318 1.46 10.60 3.35
N ILE A 319 0.96 11.78 3.72
CA ILE A 319 1.66 12.67 4.67
C ILE A 319 1.92 11.94 5.98
N ASN A 320 0.91 11.26 6.51
CA ASN A 320 1.02 10.53 7.77
C ASN A 320 1.97 9.33 7.66
N ALA A 321 1.94 8.57 6.56
CA ALA A 321 2.85 7.46 6.31
C ALA A 321 4.31 7.92 6.29
N THR A 322 4.59 9.00 5.56
CA THR A 322 5.93 9.58 5.48
C THR A 322 6.42 10.11 6.83
N ASN A 323 5.58 10.85 7.55
CA ASN A 323 5.93 11.36 8.88
C ASN A 323 6.21 10.23 9.87
N TYR A 324 5.42 9.16 9.82
CA TYR A 324 5.64 7.96 10.63
C TYR A 324 6.99 7.28 10.30
N PHE A 325 7.33 7.16 9.02
CA PHE A 325 8.61 6.59 8.59
C PHE A 325 9.80 7.42 9.06
N ILE A 326 9.73 8.75 8.94
CA ILE A 326 10.76 9.66 9.44
C ILE A 326 10.93 9.53 10.95
N ASP A 327 9.80 9.44 11.70
CA ASP A 327 9.84 9.21 13.16
C ASP A 327 10.48 7.85 13.50
N ALA A 328 10.17 6.80 12.75
CA ALA A 328 10.78 5.49 12.93
C ALA A 328 12.31 5.53 12.76
N ILE A 329 12.81 6.24 11.72
CA ILE A 329 14.24 6.42 11.50
C ILE A 329 14.88 7.25 12.62
N LYS A 330 14.25 8.36 13.02
CA LYS A 330 14.74 9.25 14.07
C LYS A 330 14.90 8.54 15.41
N ASN A 331 13.95 7.65 15.73
CA ASN A 331 13.93 6.92 16.98
C ASN A 331 14.49 5.49 16.87
N ASN A 332 15.06 5.12 15.76
CA ASN A 332 15.57 3.77 15.47
C ASN A 332 14.54 2.66 15.76
N LYS A 333 13.29 2.89 15.35
CA LYS A 333 12.17 1.95 15.56
C LYS A 333 11.91 1.14 14.29
N ARG A 334 11.39 -0.07 14.48
CA ARG A 334 10.89 -0.88 13.36
C ARG A 334 9.62 -0.25 12.78
N PRO A 335 9.53 -0.05 11.45
CA PRO A 335 8.31 0.43 10.80
C PRO A 335 7.13 -0.55 10.94
N ILE A 336 5.90 -0.04 10.89
CA ILE A 336 4.66 -0.86 10.92
C ILE A 336 4.64 -1.88 9.77
N LEU A 337 5.07 -1.49 8.58
CA LEU A 337 5.24 -2.42 7.47
C LEU A 337 6.73 -2.56 7.16
N SER A 338 7.43 -3.29 8.01
CA SER A 338 8.85 -3.64 7.82
C SER A 338 9.01 -4.64 6.67
N GLY A 339 10.25 -4.88 6.26
CA GLY A 339 10.56 -5.89 5.24
C GLY A 339 9.94 -7.25 5.53
N GLU A 340 10.02 -7.75 6.78
CA GLU A 340 9.49 -9.06 7.15
C GLU A 340 7.96 -9.11 7.09
N GLN A 341 7.30 -8.05 7.56
CA GLN A 341 5.83 -7.97 7.48
C GLN A 341 5.36 -7.89 6.03
N ALA A 342 6.03 -7.06 5.22
CA ALA A 342 5.72 -6.94 3.81
C ALA A 342 6.00 -8.25 3.02
N ARG A 343 7.06 -8.98 3.39
CA ARG A 343 7.32 -10.32 2.84
C ARG A 343 6.17 -11.29 3.15
N TYR A 344 5.63 -11.23 4.37
CA TYR A 344 4.47 -12.04 4.71
C TYR A 344 3.25 -11.65 3.86
N ILE A 345 2.98 -10.37 3.68
CA ILE A 345 1.91 -9.90 2.80
C ILE A 345 2.13 -10.36 1.35
N LEU A 346 3.37 -10.28 0.86
CA LEU A 346 3.72 -10.79 -0.47
C LEU A 346 3.41 -12.30 -0.59
N LYS A 347 3.75 -13.10 0.44
CA LYS A 347 3.44 -14.53 0.48
C LYS A 347 1.94 -14.79 0.42
N PHE A 348 1.15 -14.06 1.20
CA PHE A 348 -0.30 -14.17 1.20
C PHE A 348 -0.91 -13.79 -0.17
N ASN A 349 -0.44 -12.71 -0.76
CA ASN A 349 -0.88 -12.24 -2.06
C ASN A 349 -0.55 -13.28 -3.17
N LEU A 350 0.68 -13.78 -3.22
CA LEU A 350 1.11 -14.81 -4.18
C LEU A 350 0.33 -16.12 -4.00
N ALA A 351 0.03 -16.52 -2.76
CA ALA A 351 -0.77 -17.72 -2.49
C ALA A 351 -2.22 -17.58 -3.02
N ALA A 352 -2.81 -16.38 -2.93
CA ALA A 352 -4.13 -16.12 -3.52
C ALA A 352 -4.10 -16.24 -5.05
N ILE A 353 -3.04 -15.72 -5.69
CA ILE A 353 -2.86 -15.82 -7.14
C ILE A 353 -2.65 -17.29 -7.56
N GLU A 354 -1.79 -18.01 -6.85
CA GLU A 354 -1.58 -19.44 -7.09
C GLU A 354 -2.88 -20.25 -6.95
N SER A 355 -3.69 -19.93 -5.94
CA SER A 355 -5.01 -20.54 -5.76
C SER A 355 -5.92 -20.28 -6.96
N ALA A 356 -5.99 -19.05 -7.45
CA ALA A 356 -6.81 -18.71 -8.61
C ALA A 356 -6.34 -19.40 -9.90
N GLU A 357 -5.03 -19.62 -10.06
CA GLU A 357 -4.46 -20.33 -11.22
C GLU A 357 -4.64 -21.85 -11.15
N SER A 358 -4.46 -22.43 -9.96
CA SER A 358 -4.52 -23.87 -9.75
C SER A 358 -5.94 -24.40 -9.51
N GLY A 359 -6.87 -23.54 -9.09
CA GLY A 359 -8.22 -23.92 -8.64
C GLY A 359 -8.19 -24.70 -7.32
N LYS A 360 -7.14 -24.55 -6.52
CA LYS A 360 -6.96 -25.29 -5.27
C LYS A 360 -6.82 -24.31 -4.09
N GLU A 361 -7.15 -24.79 -2.91
CA GLU A 361 -6.80 -24.14 -1.65
C GLU A 361 -5.29 -24.19 -1.42
N ILE A 362 -4.69 -23.07 -1.06
CA ILE A 362 -3.24 -22.95 -0.80
C ILE A 362 -3.03 -22.67 0.69
N PHE A 363 -2.18 -23.45 1.32
CA PHE A 363 -1.77 -23.28 2.72
C PHE A 363 -0.55 -22.36 2.81
N LEU A 364 -0.57 -21.44 3.76
CA LEU A 364 0.54 -20.54 4.05
C LEU A 364 1.34 -21.13 5.24
N GLU A 365 2.25 -22.05 4.92
CA GLU A 365 3.19 -22.64 5.90
C GLU A 365 4.22 -21.62 6.43
#